data_457f13afda8e7d13f9ae5fd672a3c862
#
_entry.id   457f13afda8e7d13f9ae5fd672a3c862
#
_cell.length_a   1.000
_cell.length_b   1.000
_cell.length_c   1.000
_cell.angle_alpha   90.00
_cell.angle_beta   90.00
_cell.angle_gamma   90.00
#
_symmetry.space_group_name_H-M   'P 1'
#
loop_
_entity.id
_entity.type
_entity.pdbx_description
1 polymer ?
#
loop_
_entity_poly.entity_id
_entity_poly.type
_entity_poly.pdbx_seq_one_letter_code
_entity_poly.pdbx_strand_id
1 'polypeptide(L)'
;MNNEELAELIEQAAIAAGSQRKLAQLLETTGPTLIQMKQGKRPANWRVRGKLRVILGEDPTRAFVAAMAEDLAASENADEKKAADGFQAMLAAFPSDWRKRRDSNPR
;
A
#
# COMPACT_ATOMS: atom_id res chain seq x y z
N MET A 1 6.26 -3.59 7.04
CA MET A 1 5.22 -2.79 7.73
C MET A 1 4.74 -3.54 8.95
N ASN A 2 4.78 -2.91 10.12
CA ASN A 2 4.29 -3.54 11.33
C ASN A 2 2.80 -3.25 11.54
N ASN A 3 2.23 -3.83 12.60
CA ASN A 3 0.79 -3.68 12.85
C ASN A 3 0.38 -2.25 13.14
N GLU A 4 1.23 -1.49 13.82
CA GLU A 4 0.91 -0.10 14.15
C GLU A 4 0.91 0.77 12.90
N GLU A 5 1.88 0.56 12.02
CA GLU A 5 1.95 1.29 10.77
C GLU A 5 0.75 0.96 9.88
N LEU A 6 0.36 -0.30 9.84
CA LEU A 6 -0.79 -0.71 9.05
C LEU A 6 -2.07 -0.10 9.60
N ALA A 7 -2.25 -0.12 10.92
CA ALA A 7 -3.44 0.46 11.54
C ALA A 7 -3.54 1.94 11.24
N GLU A 8 -2.43 2.67 11.33
CA GLU A 8 -2.42 4.09 11.03
C GLU A 8 -2.73 4.35 9.55
N LEU A 9 -2.16 3.53 8.67
CA LEU A 9 -2.41 3.66 7.25
C LEU A 9 -3.89 3.45 6.94
N ILE A 10 -4.52 2.46 7.57
CA ILE A 10 -5.95 2.20 7.40
C ILE A 10 -6.77 3.37 7.91
N GLU A 11 -6.43 3.93 9.06
CA GLU A 11 -7.15 5.06 9.61
C GLU A 11 -7.08 6.28 8.70
N GLN A 12 -5.89 6.59 8.21
CA GLN A 12 -5.72 7.72 7.30
C GLN A 12 -6.47 7.50 5.99
N ALA A 13 -6.44 6.28 5.47
CA ALA A 13 -7.15 5.96 4.25
C ALA A 13 -8.66 6.04 4.44
N ALA A 14 -9.16 5.66 5.63
CA ALA A 14 -10.58 5.78 5.94
C ALA A 14 -11.03 7.24 5.94
N ILE A 15 -10.19 8.12 6.48
CA ILE A 15 -10.47 9.55 6.47
C ILE A 15 -10.50 10.06 5.03
N ALA A 16 -9.53 9.68 4.22
CA ALA A 16 -9.46 10.09 2.83
C ALA A 16 -10.64 9.56 2.01
N ALA A 17 -11.09 8.34 2.30
CA ALA A 17 -12.22 7.74 1.59
C ALA A 17 -13.56 8.29 2.06
N GLY A 18 -13.62 8.87 3.25
CA GLY A 18 -14.83 9.43 3.83
C GLY A 18 -15.37 8.62 4.99
N SER A 19 -15.12 7.32 5.06
CA SER A 19 -15.55 6.49 6.18
C SER A 19 -14.87 5.13 6.06
N GLN A 20 -14.89 4.36 7.16
CA GLN A 20 -14.39 2.98 7.12
C GLN A 20 -15.22 2.11 6.17
N ARG A 21 -16.50 2.36 6.11
CA ARG A 21 -17.40 1.62 5.23
C ARG A 21 -17.00 1.82 3.78
N LYS A 22 -16.76 3.07 3.38
CA LYS A 22 -16.33 3.36 2.02
C LYS A 22 -14.96 2.76 1.75
N LEU A 23 -14.07 2.81 2.72
CA LEU A 23 -12.76 2.21 2.57
C LEU A 23 -12.87 0.71 2.32
N ALA A 24 -13.71 0.02 3.09
CA ALA A 24 -13.90 -1.42 2.90
C ALA A 24 -14.41 -1.72 1.48
N GLN A 25 -15.31 -0.89 0.97
CA GLN A 25 -15.80 -1.06 -0.39
C GLN A 25 -14.70 -0.87 -1.42
N LEU A 26 -13.87 0.15 -1.23
CA LEU A 26 -12.75 0.40 -2.15
C LEU A 26 -11.72 -0.72 -2.13
N LEU A 27 -11.53 -1.34 -0.98
CA LEU A 27 -10.60 -2.46 -0.84
C LEU A 27 -11.24 -3.80 -1.21
N GLU A 28 -12.52 -3.79 -1.58
CA GLU A 28 -13.27 -5.00 -1.93
C GLU A 28 -13.28 -5.99 -0.79
N THR A 29 -13.50 -5.49 0.42
CA THR A 29 -13.54 -6.31 1.62
C THR A 29 -14.72 -5.89 2.49
N THR A 30 -14.83 -6.48 3.67
CA THR A 30 -15.93 -6.18 4.60
C THR A 30 -15.41 -5.35 5.77
N GLY A 31 -16.34 -4.66 6.47
CA GLY A 31 -15.99 -3.90 7.66
C GLY A 31 -15.29 -4.75 8.71
N PRO A 32 -15.85 -5.91 9.10
CA PRO A 32 -15.18 -6.76 10.08
C PRO A 32 -13.77 -7.20 9.68
N THR A 33 -13.55 -7.52 8.40
CA THR A 33 -12.22 -7.88 7.93
C THR A 33 -11.25 -6.71 8.07
N LEU A 34 -11.72 -5.52 7.71
CA LEU A 34 -10.89 -4.31 7.84
C LEU A 34 -10.49 -4.06 9.29
N ILE A 35 -11.43 -4.23 10.21
CA ILE A 35 -11.17 -4.06 11.64
C ILE A 35 -10.13 -5.08 12.11
N GLN A 36 -10.24 -6.34 11.65
CA GLN A 36 -9.28 -7.36 12.00
C GLN A 36 -7.87 -7.02 11.51
N MET A 37 -7.78 -6.42 10.33
CA MET A 37 -6.48 -5.95 9.81
C MET A 37 -5.90 -4.85 10.70
N LYS A 38 -6.74 -3.92 11.14
CA LYS A 38 -6.29 -2.86 12.05
C LYS A 38 -5.80 -3.41 13.37
N GLN A 39 -6.43 -4.49 13.84
CA GLN A 39 -6.07 -5.10 15.13
C GLN A 39 -4.88 -6.05 15.01
N GLY A 40 -4.36 -6.25 13.83
CA GLY A 40 -3.26 -7.18 13.61
C GLY A 40 -3.66 -8.63 13.62
N LYS A 41 -4.96 -8.93 13.59
CA LYS A 41 -5.46 -10.31 13.60
C LYS A 41 -5.51 -10.92 12.21
N ARG A 42 -5.43 -10.12 11.18
CA ARG A 42 -5.46 -10.59 9.79
C ARG A 42 -4.43 -9.79 9.00
N PRO A 43 -3.57 -10.47 8.23
CA PRO A 43 -2.57 -9.75 7.44
C PRO A 43 -3.22 -9.01 6.29
N ALA A 44 -2.63 -7.88 5.91
CA ALA A 44 -3.00 -7.15 4.71
C ALA A 44 -1.96 -7.48 3.64
N ASN A 45 -2.41 -8.08 2.54
CA ASN A 45 -1.48 -8.45 1.47
C ASN A 45 -1.07 -7.20 0.67
N TRP A 46 -0.18 -7.41 -0.31
CA TRP A 46 0.34 -6.30 -1.10
C TRP A 46 -0.76 -5.54 -1.85
N ARG A 47 -1.83 -6.24 -2.24
CA ARG A 47 -2.94 -5.58 -2.93
C ARG A 47 -3.65 -4.59 -2.03
N VAL A 48 -3.91 -4.99 -0.80
CA VAL A 48 -4.56 -4.10 0.16
C VAL A 48 -3.66 -2.92 0.48
N ARG A 49 -2.40 -3.18 0.80
CA ARG A 49 -1.47 -2.11 1.15
C ARG A 49 -1.25 -1.15 -0.01
N GLY A 50 -1.14 -1.68 -1.23
CA GLY A 50 -1.02 -0.83 -2.41
C GLY A 50 -2.23 0.05 -2.62
N LYS A 51 -3.43 -0.53 -2.48
CA LYS A 51 -4.66 0.26 -2.62
C LYS A 51 -4.78 1.35 -1.57
N LEU A 52 -4.37 1.05 -0.33
CA LEU A 52 -4.38 2.06 0.73
C LEU A 52 -3.51 3.26 0.35
N ARG A 53 -2.33 3.01 -0.19
CA ARG A 53 -1.42 4.07 -0.63
C ARG A 53 -2.01 4.87 -1.78
N VAL A 54 -2.68 4.19 -2.71
CA VAL A 54 -3.34 4.88 -3.83
C VAL A 54 -4.45 5.80 -3.32
N ILE A 55 -5.24 5.33 -2.36
CA ILE A 55 -6.30 6.13 -1.76
C ILE A 55 -5.72 7.38 -1.12
N LEU A 56 -4.52 7.29 -0.56
CA LEU A 56 -3.84 8.43 0.05
C LEU A 56 -3.14 9.32 -0.96
N GLY A 57 -3.27 9.03 -2.26
CA GLY A 57 -2.77 9.90 -3.31
C GLY A 57 -1.46 9.50 -3.95
N GLU A 58 -0.93 8.35 -3.58
CA GLU A 58 0.31 7.87 -4.18
C GLU A 58 0.05 7.30 -5.58
N ASP A 59 1.04 7.42 -6.46
CA ASP A 59 0.91 6.85 -7.80
C ASP A 59 0.70 5.34 -7.72
N PRO A 60 -0.28 4.79 -8.49
CA PRO A 60 -0.57 3.36 -8.40
C PRO A 60 0.63 2.46 -8.68
N THR A 61 1.41 2.76 -9.71
CA THR A 61 2.55 1.91 -10.03
C THR A 61 3.53 1.87 -8.87
N ARG A 62 3.87 3.04 -8.33
CA ARG A 62 4.79 3.12 -7.22
C ARG A 62 4.23 2.43 -5.98
N ALA A 63 2.93 2.64 -5.72
CA ALA A 63 2.29 2.08 -4.54
C ALA A 63 2.32 0.56 -4.54
N PHE A 64 1.98 -0.06 -5.68
CA PHE A 64 1.96 -1.52 -5.76
C PHE A 64 3.37 -2.10 -5.81
N VAL A 65 4.30 -1.46 -6.49
CA VAL A 65 5.68 -1.93 -6.49
C VAL A 65 6.27 -1.88 -5.07
N ALA A 66 5.97 -0.81 -4.33
CA ALA A 66 6.45 -0.70 -2.95
C ALA A 66 5.88 -1.81 -2.07
N ALA A 67 4.60 -2.10 -2.21
CA ALA A 67 3.97 -3.15 -1.41
C ALA A 67 4.54 -4.53 -1.75
N MET A 68 4.75 -4.81 -3.03
CA MET A 68 5.35 -6.07 -3.44
C MET A 68 6.79 -6.21 -2.96
N ALA A 69 7.55 -5.10 -3.00
CA ALA A 69 8.92 -5.10 -2.50
C ALA A 69 8.97 -5.45 -1.02
N GLU A 70 8.01 -4.95 -0.24
CA GLU A 70 7.92 -5.29 1.18
C GLU A 70 7.72 -6.80 1.39
N ASP A 71 6.82 -7.39 0.62
CA ASP A 71 6.55 -8.83 0.74
C ASP A 71 7.76 -9.65 0.33
N LEU A 72 8.43 -9.27 -0.76
CA LEU A 72 9.63 -9.99 -1.20
C LEU A 72 10.75 -9.87 -0.19
N ALA A 73 10.92 -8.70 0.41
CA ALA A 73 11.96 -8.49 1.41
C ALA A 73 11.70 -9.31 2.68
N ALA A 74 10.44 -9.54 3.00
CA ALA A 74 10.05 -10.30 4.19
C ALA A 74 10.06 -11.82 3.95
N SER A 75 10.23 -12.25 2.70
CA SER A 75 10.23 -13.66 2.35
C SER A 75 11.48 -14.36 2.88
N GLU A 76 11.35 -15.66 3.18
CA GLU A 76 12.51 -16.47 3.55
C GLU A 76 13.20 -17.06 2.32
N ASN A 77 12.60 -16.91 1.15
CA ASN A 77 13.18 -17.39 -0.10
C ASN A 77 14.28 -16.45 -0.58
N ALA A 78 15.45 -17.03 -0.88
CA ALA A 78 16.63 -16.23 -1.24
C ALA A 78 16.41 -15.44 -2.53
N ASP A 79 15.77 -16.06 -3.52
CA ASP A 79 15.52 -15.38 -4.79
C ASP A 79 14.56 -14.22 -4.64
N GLU A 80 13.55 -14.38 -3.78
CA GLU A 80 12.60 -13.31 -3.53
C GLU A 80 13.23 -12.14 -2.79
N LYS A 81 14.08 -12.43 -1.82
CA LYS A 81 14.81 -11.37 -1.12
C LYS A 81 15.72 -10.61 -2.08
N LYS A 82 16.35 -11.33 -2.99
CA LYS A 82 17.21 -10.71 -3.98
C LYS A 82 16.39 -9.84 -4.94
N ALA A 83 15.21 -10.31 -5.33
CA ALA A 83 14.31 -9.52 -6.17
C ALA A 83 13.87 -8.23 -5.47
N ALA A 84 13.74 -8.28 -4.14
CA ALA A 84 13.37 -7.09 -3.39
C ALA A 84 14.39 -5.96 -3.58
N ASP A 85 15.68 -6.31 -3.67
CA ASP A 85 16.71 -5.31 -3.90
C ASP A 85 16.50 -4.59 -5.23
N GLY A 86 16.13 -5.34 -6.28
CA GLY A 86 15.83 -4.77 -7.58
C GLY A 86 14.62 -3.85 -7.53
N PHE A 87 13.58 -4.24 -6.82
CA PHE A 87 12.39 -3.41 -6.68
C PHE A 87 12.72 -2.14 -5.89
N GLN A 88 13.56 -2.23 -4.87
CA GLN A 88 13.96 -1.04 -4.11
C GLN A 88 14.75 -0.08 -5.00
N ALA A 89 15.60 -0.60 -5.87
CA ALA A 89 16.32 0.24 -6.83
C ALA A 89 15.37 0.94 -7.78
N MET A 90 14.32 0.24 -8.23
CA MET A 90 13.29 0.85 -9.08
C MET A 90 12.56 1.97 -8.34
N LEU A 91 12.21 1.74 -7.08
CA LEU A 91 11.53 2.75 -6.28
C LEU A 91 12.40 3.98 -6.07
N ALA A 92 13.68 3.78 -5.84
CA ALA A 92 14.62 4.88 -5.66
C ALA A 92 14.78 5.70 -6.95
N ALA A 93 14.54 5.09 -8.10
CA ALA A 93 14.64 5.78 -9.39
C ALA A 93 13.40 6.59 -9.72
N PHE A 94 12.28 6.39 -9.02
CA PHE A 94 11.08 7.19 -9.26
C PHE A 94 11.36 8.63 -8.86
N PRO A 95 10.96 9.60 -9.68
CA PRO A 95 11.12 11.01 -9.32
C PRO A 95 10.38 11.34 -8.02
N SER A 96 10.94 12.21 -7.23
CA SER A 96 10.31 12.60 -5.97
C SER A 96 8.97 13.31 -6.20
N ASP A 97 8.79 13.88 -7.38
CA ASP A 97 7.55 14.58 -7.74
C ASP A 97 6.67 13.75 -8.67
N TRP A 98 6.88 12.44 -8.71
CA TRP A 98 6.17 11.54 -9.60
C TRP A 98 4.66 11.75 -9.54
N ARG A 99 4.12 11.75 -8.35
CA ARG A 99 2.68 11.93 -8.15
C ARG A 99 2.22 13.30 -8.61
N LYS A 100 2.99 14.32 -8.30
CA LYS A 100 2.68 15.68 -8.67
C LYS A 100 2.69 15.86 -10.18
N ARG A 101 3.66 15.27 -10.86
CA ARG A 101 3.72 15.32 -12.32
C ARG A 101 2.50 14.68 -12.94
N ARG A 102 2.08 13.57 -12.37
CA ARG A 102 0.90 12.88 -12.84
C ARG A 102 -0.34 13.75 -12.73
N ASP A 103 -0.46 14.43 -11.61
CA ASP A 103 -1.59 15.31 -11.36
C ASP A 103 -1.59 16.51 -12.30
N SER A 104 -0.43 16.99 -12.67
CA SER A 104 -0.33 18.19 -13.50
C SER A 104 -0.46 17.89 -14.99
N ASN A 105 -0.66 16.65 -15.36
CA ASN A 105 -0.82 16.26 -16.77
C ASN A 105 -2.29 16.02 -17.06
N PRO A 106 -3.03 17.08 -17.35
CA PRO A 106 -4.50 16.98 -17.48
C PRO A 106 -4.93 16.30 -18.72
N ARG A 107 -4.15 16.27 -19.59
CA ARG A 107 -4.56 15.83 -20.77
C ARG A 107 -4.54 14.94 -21.25
#